data_3f7e0b9feaa7cd29d2ae5c87cf3f53f4
#
_entry.id   3f7e0b9feaa7cd29d2ae5c87cf3f53f4
#
_cell.length_a   1.000
_cell.length_b   1.000
_cell.length_c   1.000
_cell.angle_alpha   90.00
_cell.angle_beta   90.00
_cell.angle_gamma   90.00
#
_symmetry.space_group_name_H-M   'P 1'
#
loop_
_entity.id
_entity.type
_entity.pdbx_description
1 polymer ?
#
loop_
_entity_poly.entity_id
_entity_poly.type
_entity_poly.pdbx_seq_one_letter_code
_entity_poly.pdbx_strand_id
1 'polypeptide(L)'
;VYGGQSINTGAVNSNTVTINGGSVAGGIRGGQSAGGTVTGNTIDLNGGQVAGKAYAGYSNNGTVTGNTINLDGKNGINITGAWLYGSNATATGQNNNTLNIRNFKGRAQNIGNFDRIDLDLAGLTLRAGDPIIVLTEKETTRLGNSTIHIHTGGNAIAHTNSALVPRYEVIKNKTDAGLTAENVKYEKGQITVRQNGALQALYKVEWDGPGIDSVDGDSIDLVKTGETEIVPGTETINESRLALTDFLNAAGDFILDRKLQCSLREDGSIPETCFYGAVSGGDLHHDLNGNKAWAHTTGTHWFIGLRSKLNEKQDTEKDLNGALYIEAGWGNIDTHNRWAKGNGDIHYYGIGAIGERKQKEGNWKSTYLQAHARIGRAFSDYNSRLKDGSGEKLDYDKNSTYYGAGLEIGREWQYHPDYMLDSYLKYRWLHLNGFNTEINGADHKLDDIDSHRTRLGTRLNYTAEKTGMPYIGIAWEHEFDGNARGSVMGYSLKDTSLKGDSGVLELGVKFVPSEKSRWNYDFTIEGYVGQREGVMGNFVVNYLF
;
A
#
# COMPACT_ATOMS: atom_id res chain seq x y z
N VAL A 1 41.52 -26.82 16.07
CA VAL A 1 40.29 -27.50 16.52
C VAL A 1 39.96 -28.60 15.53
N TYR A 2 39.60 -29.78 16.00
CA TYR A 2 39.23 -30.92 15.17
C TYR A 2 37.91 -31.50 15.66
N GLY A 3 36.95 -31.77 14.74
CA GLY A 3 35.74 -32.51 15.02
C GLY A 3 36.04 -34.00 15.17
N GLY A 4 36.83 -34.55 14.25
CA GLY A 4 37.39 -35.91 14.32
C GLY A 4 38.74 -35.98 13.65
N GLN A 5 39.59 -36.87 14.12
CA GLN A 5 40.93 -37.04 13.57
C GLN A 5 41.34 -38.52 13.48
N SER A 6 41.89 -38.91 12.34
CA SER A 6 42.62 -40.16 12.18
C SER A 6 44.07 -39.88 11.74
N ILE A 7 45.04 -40.40 12.49
CA ILE A 7 46.47 -40.24 12.16
C ILE A 7 46.92 -41.23 11.10
N ASN A 8 46.13 -42.23 10.77
CA ASN A 8 46.38 -43.25 9.76
C ASN A 8 45.36 -43.14 8.60
N THR A 9 45.03 -44.23 7.97
CA THR A 9 44.08 -44.32 6.84
C THR A 9 42.61 -44.50 7.25
N GLY A 10 42.30 -44.38 8.54
CA GLY A 10 40.92 -44.50 9.03
C GLY A 10 40.00 -43.40 8.49
N ALA A 11 38.74 -43.77 8.24
CA ALA A 11 37.70 -42.83 7.82
C ALA A 11 37.30 -41.88 8.97
N VAL A 12 36.97 -40.63 8.66
CA VAL A 12 36.52 -39.62 9.61
C VAL A 12 35.20 -39.02 9.09
N ASN A 13 34.10 -39.44 9.72
CA ASN A 13 32.77 -39.16 9.19
C ASN A 13 31.84 -38.48 10.19
N SER A 14 30.98 -37.61 9.72
CA SER A 14 29.82 -37.05 10.45
C SER A 14 30.15 -36.35 11.79
N ASN A 15 31.31 -35.72 11.88
CA ASN A 15 31.66 -34.90 13.04
C ASN A 15 31.20 -33.46 12.88
N THR A 16 30.89 -32.80 13.99
CA THR A 16 30.50 -31.39 14.01
C THR A 16 31.41 -30.58 14.93
N VAL A 17 31.89 -29.45 14.43
CA VAL A 17 32.58 -28.42 15.22
C VAL A 17 31.68 -27.16 15.23
N THR A 18 31.28 -26.73 16.40
CA THR A 18 30.44 -25.52 16.54
C THR A 18 31.19 -24.43 17.31
N ILE A 19 31.33 -23.26 16.73
CA ILE A 19 31.90 -22.05 17.32
C ILE A 19 30.80 -21.02 17.55
N ASN A 20 30.39 -20.87 18.81
CA ASN A 20 29.34 -19.92 19.21
C ASN A 20 29.90 -18.63 19.85
N GLY A 21 31.22 -18.59 20.09
CA GLY A 21 31.87 -17.44 20.73
C GLY A 21 33.34 -17.70 21.01
N GLY A 22 34.01 -16.74 21.62
CA GLY A 22 35.44 -16.81 21.92
C GLY A 22 36.34 -16.55 20.70
N SER A 23 37.61 -17.00 20.77
CA SER A 23 38.57 -16.77 19.70
C SER A 23 39.29 -18.06 19.32
N VAL A 24 39.33 -18.36 18.04
CA VAL A 24 40.10 -19.47 17.45
C VAL A 24 41.15 -18.88 16.52
N ALA A 25 42.39 -18.80 17.00
CA ALA A 25 43.50 -18.23 16.22
C ALA A 25 44.19 -19.27 15.29
N GLY A 26 43.99 -20.55 15.53
CA GLY A 26 44.55 -21.63 14.70
C GLY A 26 43.50 -22.24 13.76
N GLY A 27 43.94 -23.25 12.99
CA GLY A 27 43.06 -23.90 12.03
C GLY A 27 41.89 -24.68 12.66
N ILE A 28 40.82 -24.79 11.92
CA ILE A 28 39.66 -25.64 12.25
C ILE A 28 39.54 -26.71 11.17
N ARG A 29 39.28 -27.96 11.57
CA ARG A 29 38.98 -29.07 10.66
C ARG A 29 37.76 -29.82 11.12
N GLY A 30 36.71 -29.87 10.28
CA GLY A 30 35.52 -30.66 10.55
C GLY A 30 35.88 -32.14 10.75
N GLY A 31 36.64 -32.67 9.82
CA GLY A 31 37.28 -33.98 9.93
C GLY A 31 38.69 -33.96 9.35
N GLN A 32 39.57 -34.77 9.88
CA GLN A 32 40.93 -34.95 9.35
C GLN A 32 41.33 -36.42 9.30
N SER A 33 41.93 -36.86 8.19
CA SER A 33 42.58 -38.15 8.06
C SER A 33 43.95 -38.02 7.40
N ALA A 34 44.92 -38.89 7.76
CA ALA A 34 46.19 -38.92 7.05
C ALA A 34 46.08 -39.52 5.63
N GLY A 35 45.22 -40.50 5.42
CA GLY A 35 45.06 -41.14 4.12
C GLY A 35 43.65 -41.73 3.84
N GLY A 36 42.73 -41.65 4.79
CA GLY A 36 41.40 -42.19 4.66
C GLY A 36 40.39 -41.17 4.14
N THR A 37 39.14 -41.62 3.94
CA THR A 37 38.00 -40.80 3.56
C THR A 37 37.58 -39.84 4.68
N VAL A 38 37.22 -38.63 4.32
CA VAL A 38 36.65 -37.59 5.20
C VAL A 38 35.31 -37.14 4.65
N THR A 39 34.20 -37.54 5.29
CA THR A 39 32.87 -37.43 4.71
C THR A 39 31.85 -36.88 5.71
N GLY A 40 30.96 -35.97 5.24
CA GLY A 40 29.80 -35.50 5.99
C GLY A 40 30.10 -34.74 7.27
N ASN A 41 31.32 -34.17 7.40
CA ASN A 41 31.68 -33.38 8.58
C ASN A 41 31.17 -31.93 8.42
N THR A 42 30.84 -31.30 9.55
CA THR A 42 30.28 -29.95 9.59
C THR A 42 31.07 -29.01 10.48
N ILE A 43 31.26 -27.79 10.04
CA ILE A 43 31.75 -26.68 10.87
C ILE A 43 30.65 -25.62 10.91
N ASP A 44 30.17 -25.31 12.12
CA ASP A 44 29.20 -24.24 12.36
C ASP A 44 29.91 -23.04 12.98
N LEU A 45 29.94 -21.92 12.27
CA LEU A 45 30.53 -20.65 12.68
C LEU A 45 29.39 -19.66 12.98
N ASN A 46 28.99 -19.59 14.26
CA ASN A 46 27.81 -18.83 14.68
C ASN A 46 28.16 -17.58 15.50
N GLY A 47 29.39 -17.42 15.99
CA GLY A 47 29.82 -16.27 16.78
C GLY A 47 31.26 -16.31 17.19
N GLY A 48 31.80 -15.22 17.74
CA GLY A 48 33.19 -15.09 18.15
C GLY A 48 34.14 -14.68 17.01
N GLN A 49 35.41 -15.01 17.16
CA GLN A 49 36.46 -14.68 16.18
C GLN A 49 37.17 -15.95 15.69
N VAL A 50 37.25 -16.08 14.38
CA VAL A 50 38.00 -17.18 13.74
C VAL A 50 39.08 -16.57 12.86
N ALA A 51 40.31 -17.03 13.08
CA ALA A 51 41.47 -16.75 12.24
C ALA A 51 42.15 -18.08 11.86
N GLY A 52 42.83 -18.09 10.71
CA GLY A 52 43.46 -19.29 10.19
C GLY A 52 42.54 -20.12 9.28
N LYS A 53 43.06 -21.25 8.79
CA LYS A 53 42.41 -22.06 7.76
C LYS A 53 41.35 -22.98 8.37
N ALA A 54 40.11 -22.83 7.92
CA ALA A 54 39.01 -23.72 8.23
C ALA A 54 38.74 -24.66 7.05
N TYR A 55 38.95 -25.93 7.23
CA TYR A 55 38.67 -26.98 6.25
C TYR A 55 37.43 -27.77 6.69
N ALA A 56 36.41 -27.83 5.87
CA ALA A 56 35.26 -28.70 6.14
C ALA A 56 35.72 -30.16 6.28
N GLY A 57 36.58 -30.61 5.37
CA GLY A 57 37.29 -31.87 5.45
C GLY A 57 38.75 -31.71 5.05
N TYR A 58 39.64 -32.57 5.61
CA TYR A 58 41.06 -32.56 5.32
C TYR A 58 41.61 -33.98 5.21
N SER A 59 42.21 -34.35 4.09
CA SER A 59 42.93 -35.61 3.92
C SER A 59 44.19 -35.41 3.09
N ASN A 60 45.32 -36.02 3.50
CA ASN A 60 46.57 -35.91 2.72
C ASN A 60 46.51 -36.71 1.42
N ASN A 61 45.93 -37.93 1.45
CA ASN A 61 45.91 -38.83 0.30
C ASN A 61 44.56 -39.51 0.05
N GLY A 62 43.54 -39.17 0.83
CA GLY A 62 42.20 -39.77 0.70
C GLY A 62 41.20 -38.83 0.05
N THR A 63 39.94 -39.25 -0.03
CA THR A 63 38.84 -38.48 -0.57
C THR A 63 38.21 -37.58 0.50
N VAL A 64 37.76 -36.38 0.10
CA VAL A 64 37.07 -35.39 0.95
C VAL A 64 35.75 -35.03 0.28
N THR A 65 34.63 -35.53 0.83
CA THR A 65 33.33 -35.39 0.14
C THR A 65 32.18 -35.10 1.09
N GLY A 66 31.23 -34.29 0.66
CA GLY A 66 30.00 -34.02 1.41
C GLY A 66 30.18 -33.26 2.71
N ASN A 67 31.28 -32.54 2.88
CA ASN A 67 31.54 -31.77 4.10
C ASN A 67 30.98 -30.34 3.97
N THR A 68 30.61 -29.73 5.09
CA THR A 68 29.92 -28.46 5.10
C THR A 68 30.55 -27.44 6.05
N ILE A 69 30.64 -26.19 5.63
CA ILE A 69 30.82 -25.03 6.52
C ILE A 69 29.53 -24.21 6.50
N ASN A 70 28.96 -23.99 7.67
CA ASN A 70 27.84 -23.07 7.89
C ASN A 70 28.38 -21.81 8.57
N LEU A 71 28.16 -20.65 7.95
CA LEU A 71 28.52 -19.33 8.47
C LEU A 71 27.23 -18.55 8.72
N ASP A 72 26.92 -18.27 10.00
CA ASP A 72 25.77 -17.46 10.40
C ASP A 72 26.25 -16.19 11.12
N GLY A 73 26.02 -15.03 10.47
CA GLY A 73 26.39 -13.72 10.98
C GLY A 73 25.52 -13.16 12.10
N LYS A 74 24.42 -13.85 12.46
CA LYS A 74 23.41 -13.34 13.41
C LYS A 74 23.99 -12.91 14.76
N ASN A 75 25.01 -13.62 15.26
CA ASN A 75 25.64 -13.35 16.56
C ASN A 75 27.00 -12.63 16.43
N GLY A 76 27.26 -11.96 15.30
CA GLY A 76 28.45 -11.12 15.12
C GLY A 76 29.76 -11.90 14.98
N ILE A 77 29.76 -13.03 14.25
CA ILE A 77 30.96 -13.77 13.91
C ILE A 77 31.95 -12.89 13.14
N ASN A 78 33.23 -12.90 13.52
CA ASN A 78 34.33 -12.24 12.83
C ASN A 78 35.25 -13.29 12.20
N ILE A 79 35.32 -13.32 10.88
CA ILE A 79 36.18 -14.23 10.10
C ILE A 79 37.21 -13.49 9.26
N THR A 80 37.52 -12.23 9.57
CA THR A 80 38.49 -11.41 8.80
C THR A 80 39.85 -12.07 8.63
N GLY A 81 40.29 -12.88 9.59
CA GLY A 81 41.52 -13.65 9.53
C GLY A 81 41.38 -15.09 9.02
N ALA A 82 40.20 -15.48 8.54
CA ALA A 82 39.92 -16.88 8.20
C ALA A 82 39.96 -17.15 6.69
N TRP A 83 40.44 -18.35 6.35
CA TRP A 83 40.28 -18.98 5.03
C TRP A 83 39.27 -20.10 5.15
N LEU A 84 38.27 -20.12 4.28
CA LEU A 84 37.20 -21.13 4.27
C LEU A 84 37.39 -22.07 3.07
N TYR A 85 37.66 -23.34 3.34
CA TYR A 85 37.88 -24.34 2.31
C TYR A 85 37.01 -25.58 2.52
N GLY A 86 36.38 -26.05 1.44
CA GLY A 86 35.62 -27.31 1.44
C GLY A 86 36.54 -28.51 1.65
N SER A 87 37.75 -28.46 1.06
CA SER A 87 38.79 -29.48 1.16
C SER A 87 40.18 -28.85 1.08
N ASN A 88 41.21 -29.62 1.41
CA ASN A 88 42.61 -29.27 1.14
C ASN A 88 43.02 -29.64 -0.29
N ALA A 89 44.02 -28.95 -0.83
CA ALA A 89 44.47 -29.11 -2.21
C ALA A 89 45.08 -30.50 -2.51
N THR A 90 45.46 -31.27 -1.50
CA THR A 90 46.11 -32.59 -1.65
C THR A 90 45.12 -33.76 -1.60
N ALA A 91 43.84 -33.52 -1.38
CA ALA A 91 42.83 -34.57 -1.44
C ALA A 91 42.71 -35.14 -2.86
N THR A 92 42.65 -36.47 -2.97
CA THR A 92 42.63 -37.19 -4.26
C THR A 92 41.23 -37.18 -4.95
N GLY A 93 40.17 -36.86 -4.19
CA GLY A 93 38.81 -36.70 -4.69
C GLY A 93 38.08 -35.68 -3.86
N GLN A 94 37.47 -34.72 -4.52
CA GLN A 94 36.77 -33.60 -3.88
C GLN A 94 35.40 -33.48 -4.52
N ASN A 95 34.35 -33.76 -3.76
CA ASN A 95 32.99 -33.70 -4.28
C ASN A 95 31.99 -33.29 -3.21
N ASN A 96 30.97 -32.54 -3.62
CA ASN A 96 29.80 -32.18 -2.79
C ASN A 96 30.14 -31.45 -1.48
N ASN A 97 31.27 -30.73 -1.42
CA ASN A 97 31.58 -29.89 -0.26
C ASN A 97 30.80 -28.55 -0.40
N THR A 98 30.17 -28.14 0.69
CA THR A 98 29.22 -27.01 0.66
C THR A 98 29.64 -25.91 1.63
N LEU A 99 29.49 -24.65 1.18
CA LEU A 99 29.56 -23.45 2.02
C LEU A 99 28.18 -22.79 2.07
N ASN A 100 27.59 -22.74 3.25
CA ASN A 100 26.33 -22.02 3.47
C ASN A 100 26.62 -20.72 4.23
N ILE A 101 26.21 -19.59 3.72
CA ILE A 101 26.38 -18.26 4.31
C ILE A 101 25.04 -17.60 4.47
N ARG A 102 24.70 -17.16 5.68
CA ARG A 102 23.47 -16.43 5.98
C ARG A 102 23.72 -15.33 7.02
N ASN A 103 22.92 -14.28 6.99
CA ASN A 103 23.00 -13.15 7.93
C ASN A 103 24.40 -12.53 8.05
N PHE A 104 25.28 -12.73 7.07
CA PHE A 104 26.65 -12.32 7.13
C PHE A 104 27.01 -11.30 6.04
N LYS A 105 27.57 -10.19 6.49
CA LYS A 105 28.26 -9.21 5.65
C LYS A 105 29.60 -8.91 6.30
N GLY A 106 30.69 -9.13 5.58
CA GLY A 106 32.00 -8.97 6.19
C GLY A 106 33.18 -9.35 5.31
N ARG A 107 34.30 -9.63 5.96
CA ARG A 107 35.58 -9.96 5.32
C ARG A 107 36.05 -11.34 5.69
N ALA A 108 36.69 -12.02 4.74
CA ALA A 108 37.47 -13.23 4.94
C ALA A 108 38.79 -13.10 4.21
N GLN A 109 39.76 -13.98 4.47
CA GLN A 109 40.99 -14.04 3.69
C GLN A 109 40.67 -14.61 2.30
N ASN A 110 40.12 -15.82 2.24
CA ASN A 110 39.79 -16.48 0.98
C ASN A 110 38.70 -17.56 1.15
N ILE A 111 38.10 -17.96 0.05
CA ILE A 111 37.10 -19.03 -0.08
C ILE A 111 37.55 -19.94 -1.23
N GLY A 112 37.45 -21.27 -1.07
CA GLY A 112 37.81 -22.17 -2.15
C GLY A 112 37.49 -23.64 -1.89
N ASN A 113 37.59 -24.44 -2.94
CA ASN A 113 37.41 -25.90 -2.92
C ASN A 113 36.04 -26.34 -2.41
N PHE A 114 35.00 -25.58 -2.76
CA PHE A 114 33.58 -25.93 -2.58
C PHE A 114 32.97 -26.29 -3.93
N ASP A 115 32.14 -27.31 -3.94
CA ASP A 115 31.32 -27.66 -5.11
C ASP A 115 30.03 -26.87 -5.13
N ARG A 116 29.59 -26.42 -3.93
CA ARG A 116 28.36 -25.61 -3.78
C ARG A 116 28.62 -24.45 -2.80
N ILE A 117 28.17 -23.27 -3.19
CA ILE A 117 28.16 -22.07 -2.33
C ILE A 117 26.72 -21.55 -2.30
N ASP A 118 26.08 -21.67 -1.14
CA ASP A 118 24.76 -21.14 -0.88
C ASP A 118 24.87 -19.83 -0.11
N LEU A 119 24.34 -18.75 -0.66
CA LEU A 119 24.37 -17.41 -0.09
C LEU A 119 22.96 -16.90 0.13
N ASP A 120 22.60 -16.70 1.39
CA ASP A 120 21.32 -16.11 1.75
C ASP A 120 21.47 -14.61 2.04
N LEU A 121 20.89 -13.78 1.18
CA LEU A 121 20.86 -12.32 1.28
C LEU A 121 19.65 -11.79 2.05
N ALA A 122 18.79 -12.67 2.61
CA ALA A 122 17.64 -12.24 3.39
C ALA A 122 18.05 -11.33 4.55
N GLY A 123 17.41 -10.17 4.67
CA GLY A 123 17.71 -9.18 5.71
C GLY A 123 19.02 -8.40 5.53
N LEU A 124 19.78 -8.64 4.46
CA LEU A 124 20.96 -7.85 4.13
C LEU A 124 20.61 -6.71 3.17
N THR A 125 21.25 -5.56 3.37
CA THR A 125 21.09 -4.39 2.50
C THR A 125 22.19 -4.33 1.45
N LEU A 126 21.81 -4.33 0.18
CA LEU A 126 22.71 -4.16 -0.96
C LEU A 126 23.05 -2.69 -1.18
N ARG A 127 24.33 -2.39 -1.42
CA ARG A 127 24.81 -1.04 -1.77
C ARG A 127 25.77 -1.13 -2.93
N ALA A 128 25.72 -0.13 -3.83
CA ALA A 128 26.71 -0.02 -4.90
C ALA A 128 28.12 0.17 -4.32
N GLY A 129 29.09 -0.60 -4.82
CA GLY A 129 30.49 -0.54 -4.39
C GLY A 129 30.78 -1.03 -2.96
N ASP A 130 29.80 -1.69 -2.31
CA ASP A 130 29.94 -2.24 -0.96
C ASP A 130 29.58 -3.74 -0.94
N PRO A 131 30.55 -4.62 -1.31
CA PRO A 131 30.32 -6.04 -1.44
C PRO A 131 29.81 -6.68 -0.14
N ILE A 132 29.02 -7.75 -0.28
CA ILE A 132 28.54 -8.53 0.87
C ILE A 132 29.71 -9.29 1.51
N ILE A 133 30.53 -9.93 0.67
CA ILE A 133 31.73 -10.66 1.13
C ILE A 133 32.97 -10.07 0.47
N VAL A 134 33.89 -9.57 1.28
CA VAL A 134 35.18 -9.04 0.82
C VAL A 134 36.26 -10.04 1.11
N LEU A 135 36.98 -10.47 0.08
CA LEU A 135 38.15 -11.33 0.19
C LEU A 135 39.41 -10.47 0.15
N THR A 136 40.42 -10.79 1.00
CA THR A 136 41.56 -9.93 1.24
C THR A 136 42.92 -10.62 1.08
N GLU A 137 42.93 -11.90 0.71
CA GLU A 137 44.18 -12.61 0.41
C GLU A 137 44.77 -12.18 -0.93
N LYS A 138 46.09 -12.00 -0.99
CA LYS A 138 46.83 -11.66 -2.21
C LYS A 138 47.06 -12.87 -3.13
N GLU A 139 46.21 -13.88 -3.04
CA GLU A 139 46.16 -15.02 -3.96
C GLU A 139 44.80 -15.03 -4.67
N THR A 140 44.80 -15.47 -5.91
CA THR A 140 43.57 -15.56 -6.71
C THR A 140 42.54 -16.45 -6.01
N THR A 141 41.34 -15.90 -5.76
CA THR A 141 40.19 -16.67 -5.32
C THR A 141 39.69 -17.53 -6.48
N ARG A 142 39.64 -18.85 -6.32
CA ARG A 142 39.22 -19.78 -7.38
C ARG A 142 37.90 -20.43 -7.01
N LEU A 143 36.82 -20.01 -7.70
CA LEU A 143 35.47 -20.56 -7.55
C LEU A 143 35.07 -21.45 -8.72
N GLY A 144 35.99 -21.71 -9.67
CA GLY A 144 35.70 -22.49 -10.87
C GLY A 144 35.13 -23.87 -10.55
N ASN A 145 34.17 -24.33 -11.38
CA ASN A 145 33.41 -25.56 -11.23
C ASN A 145 32.42 -25.63 -10.04
N SER A 146 32.32 -24.57 -9.22
CA SER A 146 31.30 -24.49 -8.15
C SER A 146 29.91 -24.23 -8.72
N THR A 147 28.89 -24.62 -7.99
CA THR A 147 27.53 -24.13 -8.17
C THR A 147 27.26 -23.02 -7.16
N ILE A 148 27.02 -21.83 -7.62
CA ILE A 148 26.65 -20.68 -6.75
C ILE A 148 25.13 -20.51 -6.76
N HIS A 149 24.56 -20.53 -5.58
CA HIS A 149 23.13 -20.32 -5.38
C HIS A 149 22.92 -19.13 -4.42
N ILE A 150 22.26 -18.09 -4.91
CA ILE A 150 21.92 -16.91 -4.11
C ILE A 150 20.45 -16.95 -3.77
N HIS A 151 20.14 -16.90 -2.49
CA HIS A 151 18.80 -16.79 -1.95
C HIS A 151 18.55 -15.38 -1.43
N THR A 152 17.29 -14.97 -1.43
CA THR A 152 16.88 -13.68 -0.90
C THR A 152 15.80 -13.79 0.17
N GLY A 153 15.41 -15.03 0.55
CA GLY A 153 14.33 -15.27 1.52
C GLY A 153 12.96 -14.64 1.13
N GLY A 154 12.81 -14.31 -0.15
CA GLY A 154 11.71 -13.56 -0.72
C GLY A 154 12.22 -12.40 -1.58
N ASN A 155 12.92 -11.43 -1.02
CA ASN A 155 13.49 -10.31 -1.76
C ASN A 155 14.78 -9.80 -1.10
N ALA A 156 15.79 -9.50 -1.91
CA ALA A 156 16.93 -8.70 -1.46
C ALA A 156 16.53 -7.23 -1.35
N ILE A 157 17.14 -6.51 -0.42
CA ILE A 157 16.83 -5.10 -0.15
C ILE A 157 17.96 -4.23 -0.68
N ALA A 158 17.63 -3.26 -1.55
CA ALA A 158 18.56 -2.19 -1.92
C ALA A 158 18.58 -1.08 -0.87
N HIS A 159 19.71 -0.40 -0.73
CA HIS A 159 19.83 0.74 0.18
C HIS A 159 18.87 1.88 -0.21
N THR A 160 18.29 2.55 0.78
CA THR A 160 17.15 3.45 0.65
C THR A 160 17.35 4.68 -0.21
N ASN A 161 18.56 5.20 -0.35
CA ASN A 161 18.79 6.52 -0.95
C ASN A 161 19.41 6.50 -2.35
N SER A 162 19.37 5.37 -3.06
CA SER A 162 19.87 5.28 -4.43
C SER A 162 18.91 4.50 -5.31
N ALA A 163 18.76 4.91 -6.56
CA ALA A 163 18.04 4.12 -7.56
C ALA A 163 18.61 2.69 -7.60
N LEU A 164 17.77 1.72 -7.99
CA LEU A 164 18.23 0.34 -8.21
C LEU A 164 19.33 0.34 -9.28
N VAL A 165 20.57 0.14 -8.84
CA VAL A 165 21.75 0.26 -9.69
C VAL A 165 21.88 -0.90 -10.66
N PRO A 166 22.63 -0.74 -11.77
CA PRO A 166 22.85 -1.81 -12.75
C PRO A 166 23.52 -3.05 -12.16
N ARG A 167 24.32 -2.89 -11.08
CA ARG A 167 25.14 -3.96 -10.51
C ARG A 167 25.32 -3.81 -9.00
N TYR A 168 25.23 -4.94 -8.27
CA TYR A 168 25.61 -5.07 -6.86
C TYR A 168 26.67 -6.17 -6.72
N GLU A 169 27.81 -5.84 -6.14
CA GLU A 169 28.86 -6.81 -5.84
C GLU A 169 28.46 -7.71 -4.66
N VAL A 170 28.55 -9.01 -4.81
CA VAL A 170 28.18 -9.98 -3.77
C VAL A 170 29.42 -10.58 -3.14
N ILE A 171 30.33 -11.15 -3.93
CA ILE A 171 31.64 -11.66 -3.47
C ILE A 171 32.70 -10.92 -4.28
N LYS A 172 33.63 -10.26 -3.62
CA LYS A 172 34.71 -9.55 -4.29
C LYS A 172 36.07 -9.80 -3.65
N ASN A 173 37.09 -10.16 -4.45
CA ASN A 173 38.48 -10.09 -4.02
C ASN A 173 39.00 -8.67 -4.28
N LYS A 174 39.32 -7.92 -3.21
CA LYS A 174 39.82 -6.52 -3.28
C LYS A 174 41.33 -6.42 -3.47
N THR A 175 41.99 -7.47 -3.86
CA THR A 175 43.44 -7.46 -4.13
C THR A 175 43.70 -7.58 -5.63
N ASP A 176 44.89 -7.25 -6.07
CA ASP A 176 45.30 -7.37 -7.48
C ASP A 176 45.32 -8.83 -7.97
N ALA A 177 45.12 -9.81 -7.07
CA ALA A 177 45.08 -11.23 -7.39
C ALA A 177 43.74 -11.68 -8.00
N GLY A 178 42.65 -10.92 -7.78
CA GLY A 178 41.38 -11.14 -8.37
C GLY A 178 40.63 -12.42 -7.99
N LEU A 179 39.53 -12.66 -8.71
CA LEU A 179 38.65 -13.83 -8.55
C LEU A 179 38.43 -14.48 -9.91
N THR A 180 38.51 -15.80 -9.97
CA THR A 180 38.17 -16.58 -11.16
C THR A 180 37.00 -17.50 -10.88
N ALA A 181 36.03 -17.48 -11.79
CA ALA A 181 34.79 -18.25 -11.70
C ALA A 181 34.46 -18.95 -13.03
N GLU A 182 35.50 -19.44 -13.73
CA GLU A 182 35.30 -20.19 -14.99
C GLU A 182 34.49 -21.47 -14.72
N ASN A 183 33.51 -21.73 -15.57
CA ASN A 183 32.59 -22.89 -15.48
C ASN A 183 31.72 -22.91 -14.22
N VAL A 184 31.53 -21.79 -13.53
CA VAL A 184 30.59 -21.70 -12.42
C VAL A 184 29.16 -21.84 -12.96
N LYS A 185 28.35 -22.63 -12.25
CA LYS A 185 26.92 -22.77 -12.52
C LYS A 185 26.15 -21.88 -11.55
N TYR A 186 25.16 -21.15 -12.07
CA TYR A 186 24.27 -20.35 -11.24
C TYR A 186 22.89 -21.05 -11.18
N GLU A 187 22.48 -21.44 -9.95
CA GLU A 187 21.15 -21.99 -9.73
C GLU A 187 20.11 -20.87 -9.62
N LYS A 188 19.07 -20.96 -10.46
CA LYS A 188 17.97 -20.00 -10.62
C LYS A 188 18.34 -18.62 -11.17
N GLY A 189 17.82 -18.39 -12.37
CA GLY A 189 18.20 -17.32 -13.28
C GLY A 189 17.88 -15.90 -12.85
N GLN A 190 16.93 -15.61 -11.93
CA GLN A 190 16.56 -14.23 -11.62
C GLN A 190 16.21 -14.04 -10.15
N ILE A 191 16.73 -12.95 -9.60
CA ILE A 191 16.53 -12.52 -8.21
C ILE A 191 15.82 -11.18 -8.23
N THR A 192 14.73 -11.06 -7.47
CA THR A 192 14.08 -9.77 -7.29
C THR A 192 14.77 -8.97 -6.19
N VAL A 193 15.23 -7.78 -6.52
CA VAL A 193 15.74 -6.80 -5.56
C VAL A 193 14.69 -5.71 -5.38
N ARG A 194 14.31 -5.43 -4.14
CA ARG A 194 13.36 -4.39 -3.78
C ARG A 194 14.04 -3.19 -3.11
N GLN A 195 13.48 -2.02 -3.33
CA GLN A 195 13.89 -0.78 -2.69
C GLN A 195 12.70 -0.15 -1.98
N ASN A 196 12.82 0.04 -0.67
CA ASN A 196 11.82 0.73 0.18
C ASN A 196 10.39 0.15 0.08
N GLY A 197 10.26 -1.12 -0.27
CA GLY A 197 8.96 -1.76 -0.51
C GLY A 197 8.16 -1.21 -1.70
N ALA A 198 8.66 -0.20 -2.39
CA ALA A 198 7.96 0.53 -3.42
C ALA A 198 8.45 0.23 -4.85
N LEU A 199 9.74 0.02 -5.04
CA LEU A 199 10.35 -0.31 -6.33
C LEU A 199 10.96 -1.71 -6.31
N GLN A 200 10.99 -2.36 -7.48
CA GLN A 200 11.66 -3.65 -7.68
C GLN A 200 12.30 -3.73 -9.06
N ALA A 201 13.35 -4.58 -9.17
CA ALA A 201 13.90 -4.98 -10.45
C ALA A 201 14.42 -6.41 -10.38
N LEU A 202 14.57 -7.04 -11.55
CA LEU A 202 15.13 -8.38 -11.69
C LEU A 202 16.62 -8.30 -11.94
N TYR A 203 17.35 -9.18 -11.27
CA TYR A 203 18.79 -9.35 -11.36
C TYR A 203 19.14 -10.80 -11.64
N LYS A 204 20.24 -11.04 -12.34
CA LYS A 204 20.88 -12.35 -12.48
C LYS A 204 22.23 -12.35 -11.78
N VAL A 205 22.70 -13.52 -11.41
CA VAL A 205 24.07 -13.70 -10.88
C VAL A 205 25.02 -13.84 -12.05
N GLU A 206 26.09 -13.07 -12.05
CA GLU A 206 27.16 -13.17 -13.06
C GLU A 206 28.54 -12.99 -12.41
N TRP A 207 29.53 -13.62 -13.03
CA TRP A 207 30.92 -13.31 -12.78
C TRP A 207 31.36 -12.13 -13.63
N ASP A 208 32.00 -11.14 -13.03
CA ASP A 208 32.62 -10.02 -13.72
C ASP A 208 34.00 -10.45 -14.28
N GLY A 209 33.98 -11.34 -15.28
CA GLY A 209 35.14 -11.89 -15.90
C GLY A 209 35.82 -10.94 -16.90
N PRO A 210 37.06 -11.25 -17.34
CA PRO A 210 37.80 -10.45 -18.31
C PRO A 210 37.02 -10.38 -19.64
N GLY A 211 36.55 -9.22 -20.00
CA GLY A 211 35.87 -8.94 -21.29
C GLY A 211 34.48 -8.31 -21.22
N ILE A 212 33.93 -8.08 -20.04
CA ILE A 212 32.66 -7.38 -19.86
C ILE A 212 32.94 -6.09 -19.06
N ASP A 213 33.23 -5.01 -19.74
CA ASP A 213 33.28 -3.61 -19.24
C ASP A 213 34.13 -3.35 -17.97
N SER A 214 35.03 -4.20 -17.55
CA SER A 214 35.68 -4.03 -16.29
C SER A 214 37.21 -3.98 -16.33
N VAL A 215 37.69 -3.07 -15.54
CA VAL A 215 39.09 -2.95 -15.14
C VAL A 215 39.52 -4.08 -14.22
N ASP A 216 38.57 -4.86 -13.66
CA ASP A 216 38.85 -5.65 -12.46
C ASP A 216 38.22 -7.04 -12.44
N GLY A 217 38.01 -7.87 -13.24
CA GLY A 217 37.52 -9.27 -13.21
C GLY A 217 37.41 -10.01 -11.85
N ASP A 218 36.95 -9.33 -10.80
CA ASP A 218 37.23 -9.64 -9.40
C ASP A 218 36.02 -10.02 -8.57
N SER A 219 34.82 -10.08 -9.15
CA SER A 219 33.61 -10.25 -8.35
C SER A 219 32.56 -11.18 -8.95
N ILE A 220 31.74 -11.75 -8.06
CA ILE A 220 30.43 -12.31 -8.38
C ILE A 220 29.37 -11.28 -8.04
N ASP A 221 28.54 -10.94 -9.01
CA ASP A 221 27.62 -9.82 -8.95
C ASP A 221 26.16 -10.21 -9.18
N LEU A 222 25.27 -9.38 -8.65
CA LEU A 222 23.90 -9.27 -9.13
C LEU A 222 23.85 -8.21 -10.23
N VAL A 223 23.55 -8.60 -11.46
CA VAL A 223 23.45 -7.72 -12.63
C VAL A 223 22.00 -7.55 -13.02
N LYS A 224 21.55 -6.29 -13.12
CA LYS A 224 20.18 -5.93 -13.48
C LYS A 224 19.83 -6.42 -14.87
N THR A 225 18.72 -7.13 -15.02
CA THR A 225 18.27 -7.74 -16.30
C THR A 225 16.97 -7.12 -16.83
N GLY A 226 16.23 -6.43 -15.98
CA GLY A 226 14.96 -5.82 -16.32
C GLY A 226 14.93 -4.34 -15.98
N GLU A 227 13.86 -3.67 -16.37
CA GLU A 227 13.60 -2.31 -15.94
C GLU A 227 13.21 -2.26 -14.46
N THR A 228 13.28 -1.06 -13.87
CA THR A 228 12.75 -0.82 -12.54
C THR A 228 11.24 -0.66 -12.64
N GLU A 229 10.52 -1.39 -11.81
CA GLU A 229 9.07 -1.41 -11.75
C GLU A 229 8.58 -1.02 -10.35
N ILE A 230 7.35 -0.53 -10.26
CA ILE A 230 6.68 -0.37 -8.98
C ILE A 230 6.30 -1.75 -8.43
N VAL A 231 6.48 -1.95 -7.14
CA VAL A 231 6.03 -3.18 -6.46
C VAL A 231 4.52 -3.32 -6.59
N PRO A 232 4.00 -4.44 -7.15
CA PRO A 232 2.57 -4.64 -7.28
C PRO A 232 1.84 -4.52 -5.94
N GLY A 233 0.79 -3.72 -5.91
CA GLY A 233 0.00 -3.44 -4.72
C GLY A 233 0.30 -2.09 -4.05
N THR A 234 1.34 -1.38 -4.46
CA THR A 234 1.62 -0.01 -3.98
C THR A 234 0.47 0.96 -4.31
N GLU A 235 -0.34 0.64 -5.32
CA GLU A 235 -1.54 1.38 -5.71
C GLU A 235 -2.58 1.48 -4.59
N THR A 236 -2.51 0.62 -3.54
CA THR A 236 -3.44 0.69 -2.40
C THR A 236 -3.44 2.07 -1.73
N ILE A 237 -2.35 2.83 -1.86
CA ILE A 237 -2.25 4.20 -1.36
C ILE A 237 -3.18 5.15 -2.15
N ASN A 238 -3.27 4.99 -3.48
CA ASN A 238 -4.24 5.72 -4.29
C ASN A 238 -5.68 5.28 -3.99
N GLU A 239 -5.91 3.99 -3.79
CA GLU A 239 -7.21 3.40 -3.48
C GLU A 239 -7.77 3.93 -2.14
N SER A 240 -6.93 4.11 -1.13
CA SER A 240 -7.35 4.68 0.15
C SER A 240 -7.80 6.14 0.03
N ARG A 241 -7.18 6.91 -0.88
CA ARG A 241 -7.60 8.28 -1.16
C ARG A 241 -8.93 8.33 -1.92
N LEU A 242 -9.19 7.36 -2.81
CA LEU A 242 -10.49 7.21 -3.45
C LEU A 242 -11.58 6.86 -2.44
N ALA A 243 -11.30 6.00 -1.47
CA ALA A 243 -12.21 5.70 -0.37
C ALA A 243 -12.56 6.97 0.44
N LEU A 244 -11.56 7.78 0.80
CA LEU A 244 -11.80 9.09 1.45
C LEU A 244 -12.64 10.02 0.56
N THR A 245 -12.37 10.05 -0.76
CA THR A 245 -13.13 10.86 -1.73
C THR A 245 -14.58 10.40 -1.79
N ASP A 246 -14.84 9.08 -1.84
CA ASP A 246 -16.19 8.53 -1.84
C ASP A 246 -16.95 8.84 -0.54
N PHE A 247 -16.27 8.76 0.61
CA PHE A 247 -16.82 9.15 1.90
C PHE A 247 -17.22 10.62 1.94
N LEU A 248 -16.38 11.53 1.45
CA LEU A 248 -16.72 12.96 1.33
C LEU A 248 -17.84 13.20 0.31
N ASN A 249 -17.90 12.41 -0.75
CA ASN A 249 -18.98 12.44 -1.73
C ASN A 249 -20.32 12.07 -1.10
N ALA A 250 -20.36 11.05 -0.25
CA ALA A 250 -21.59 10.66 0.47
C ALA A 250 -22.13 11.81 1.35
N ALA A 251 -21.24 12.56 2.00
CA ALA A 251 -21.62 13.78 2.72
C ALA A 251 -22.23 14.85 1.79
N GLY A 252 -21.62 15.08 0.62
CA GLY A 252 -22.11 16.02 -0.38
C GLY A 252 -23.45 15.61 -0.98
N ASP A 253 -23.73 14.32 -1.13
CA ASP A 253 -25.00 13.78 -1.61
C ASP A 253 -26.14 14.18 -0.68
N PHE A 254 -25.92 13.98 0.61
CA PHE A 254 -26.91 14.30 1.63
C PHE A 254 -27.27 15.81 1.67
N ILE A 255 -26.29 16.70 1.49
CA ILE A 255 -26.50 18.16 1.53
C ILE A 255 -27.47 18.63 0.45
N LEU A 256 -27.34 18.12 -0.78
CA LEU A 256 -28.19 18.53 -1.93
C LEU A 256 -29.53 17.81 -2.01
N ASP A 257 -29.82 16.84 -1.15
CA ASP A 257 -31.07 16.10 -1.24
C ASP A 257 -32.30 16.84 -0.69
N ARG A 258 -32.23 18.15 -0.54
CA ARG A 258 -33.29 19.02 0.01
C ARG A 258 -33.74 18.61 1.42
N LYS A 259 -33.06 17.68 2.04
CA LYS A 259 -33.37 17.16 3.37
C LYS A 259 -33.15 18.21 4.45
N LEU A 260 -32.37 19.24 4.13
CA LEU A 260 -32.09 20.37 5.01
C LEU A 260 -33.15 21.50 4.87
N GLN A 261 -34.27 21.25 4.19
CA GLN A 261 -35.33 22.23 4.05
C GLN A 261 -36.24 22.25 5.28
N CYS A 262 -36.53 23.46 5.77
CA CYS A 262 -37.55 23.66 6.79
C CYS A 262 -38.95 23.39 6.20
N SER A 263 -39.80 22.69 6.93
CA SER A 263 -41.20 22.47 6.53
C SER A 263 -42.04 23.74 6.65
N LEU A 264 -43.19 23.74 5.98
CA LEU A 264 -44.16 24.85 6.03
C LEU A 264 -44.80 24.94 7.43
N ARG A 265 -45.16 26.18 7.84
CA ARG A 265 -46.04 26.42 8.99
C ARG A 265 -47.48 26.04 8.66
N GLU A 266 -48.33 26.00 9.69
CA GLU A 266 -49.75 25.69 9.61
C GLU A 266 -50.53 26.59 8.61
N ASP A 267 -50.12 27.86 8.49
CA ASP A 267 -50.66 28.83 7.52
C ASP A 267 -50.09 28.66 6.09
N GLY A 268 -49.32 27.62 5.83
CA GLY A 268 -48.64 27.38 4.55
C GLY A 268 -47.42 28.27 4.32
N SER A 269 -47.03 29.08 5.27
CA SER A 269 -45.83 29.91 5.17
C SER A 269 -44.56 29.13 5.54
N ILE A 270 -43.43 29.43 4.87
CA ILE A 270 -42.12 28.98 5.29
C ILE A 270 -41.65 29.90 6.43
N PRO A 271 -41.20 29.36 7.57
CA PRO A 271 -40.66 30.19 8.65
C PRO A 271 -39.47 31.01 8.14
N GLU A 272 -39.28 32.20 8.69
CA GLU A 272 -38.19 33.09 8.31
C GLU A 272 -36.82 32.47 8.61
N THR A 273 -36.73 31.75 9.72
CA THR A 273 -35.53 31.10 10.15
C THR A 273 -35.84 29.75 10.77
N CYS A 274 -35.02 28.76 10.52
CA CYS A 274 -35.03 27.48 11.23
C CYS A 274 -33.63 26.98 11.50
N PHE A 275 -33.52 26.25 12.59
CA PHE A 275 -32.35 25.44 12.90
C PHE A 275 -32.55 24.05 12.32
N TYR A 276 -31.50 23.43 11.80
CA TYR A 276 -31.53 22.03 11.40
C TYR A 276 -30.31 21.28 11.95
N GLY A 277 -30.55 20.05 12.35
CA GLY A 277 -29.52 19.06 12.65
C GLY A 277 -29.77 17.85 11.78
N ALA A 278 -28.71 17.23 11.32
CA ALA A 278 -28.84 16.09 10.46
C ALA A 278 -27.70 15.09 10.67
N VAL A 279 -28.01 13.81 10.55
CA VAL A 279 -27.06 12.72 10.56
C VAL A 279 -27.32 11.80 9.37
N SER A 280 -26.25 11.43 8.69
CA SER A 280 -26.24 10.43 7.62
C SER A 280 -25.20 9.38 7.96
N GLY A 281 -25.47 8.13 7.64
CA GLY A 281 -24.47 7.07 7.85
C GLY A 281 -24.84 5.81 7.12
N GLY A 282 -23.85 5.00 6.84
CA GLY A 282 -24.05 3.76 6.12
C GLY A 282 -22.79 3.01 5.80
N ASP A 283 -22.96 2.13 4.85
CA ASP A 283 -22.00 1.16 4.37
C ASP A 283 -22.02 1.19 2.84
N LEU A 284 -20.89 1.60 2.26
CA LEU A 284 -20.74 1.75 0.83
C LEU A 284 -19.53 0.96 0.33
N HIS A 285 -19.75 0.24 -0.74
CA HIS A 285 -18.74 -0.46 -1.52
C HIS A 285 -18.63 0.19 -2.90
N HIS A 286 -17.41 0.47 -3.33
CA HIS A 286 -17.13 1.09 -4.61
C HIS A 286 -16.12 0.26 -5.39
N ASP A 287 -16.54 -0.25 -6.55
CA ASP A 287 -15.63 -0.90 -7.47
C ASP A 287 -14.71 0.15 -8.10
N LEU A 288 -13.41 -0.07 -8.00
CA LEU A 288 -12.40 0.80 -8.57
C LEU A 288 -11.97 0.27 -9.94
N ASN A 289 -12.02 1.13 -10.97
CA ASN A 289 -11.56 0.75 -12.30
C ASN A 289 -10.07 0.42 -12.28
N GLY A 290 -9.73 -0.85 -12.52
CA GLY A 290 -8.37 -1.39 -12.54
C GLY A 290 -8.19 -2.56 -11.57
N ASN A 291 -7.30 -3.48 -11.85
CA ASN A 291 -6.79 -4.60 -11.02
C ASN A 291 -7.78 -5.35 -10.12
N LYS A 292 -9.09 -5.38 -10.42
CA LYS A 292 -10.14 -5.91 -9.52
C LYS A 292 -10.05 -5.27 -8.12
N ALA A 293 -9.82 -3.97 -8.08
CA ALA A 293 -9.72 -3.21 -6.87
C ALA A 293 -11.10 -2.72 -6.43
N TRP A 294 -11.30 -2.64 -5.12
CA TRP A 294 -12.48 -2.02 -4.52
C TRP A 294 -12.11 -1.26 -3.25
N ALA A 295 -12.92 -0.28 -2.94
CA ALA A 295 -12.90 0.45 -1.67
C ALA A 295 -14.22 0.26 -0.95
N HIS A 296 -14.17 0.11 0.36
CA HIS A 296 -15.33 -0.01 1.22
C HIS A 296 -15.24 1.06 2.30
N THR A 297 -16.34 1.77 2.53
CA THR A 297 -16.42 2.86 3.50
C THR A 297 -17.62 2.67 4.41
N THR A 298 -17.39 2.76 5.71
CA THR A 298 -18.45 2.79 6.72
C THR A 298 -18.29 4.01 7.60
N GLY A 299 -19.38 4.66 7.95
CA GLY A 299 -19.26 5.79 8.87
C GLY A 299 -20.49 6.67 8.95
N THR A 300 -20.31 7.83 9.58
CA THR A 300 -21.37 8.80 9.82
C THR A 300 -20.95 10.22 9.47
N HIS A 301 -21.91 10.99 9.01
CA HIS A 301 -21.80 12.42 8.67
C HIS A 301 -22.79 13.22 9.51
N TRP A 302 -22.35 14.31 10.07
CA TRP A 302 -23.11 15.16 10.96
C TRP A 302 -23.15 16.59 10.41
N PHE A 303 -24.34 17.21 10.42
CA PHE A 303 -24.56 18.57 9.95
C PHE A 303 -25.38 19.34 10.96
N ILE A 304 -24.98 20.57 11.22
CA ILE A 304 -25.73 21.51 12.04
C ILE A 304 -25.73 22.87 11.37
N GLY A 305 -26.88 23.48 11.19
CA GLY A 305 -26.95 24.75 10.49
C GLY A 305 -28.19 25.57 10.78
N LEU A 306 -28.16 26.75 10.22
CA LEU A 306 -29.26 27.71 10.24
C LEU A 306 -29.65 28.03 8.81
N ARG A 307 -30.95 28.02 8.54
CA ARG A 307 -31.53 28.45 7.28
C ARG A 307 -32.40 29.69 7.54
N SER A 308 -32.34 30.64 6.61
CA SER A 308 -33.16 31.84 6.64
C SER A 308 -33.73 32.15 5.27
N LYS A 309 -34.91 32.74 5.26
CA LYS A 309 -35.49 33.35 4.07
C LYS A 309 -34.75 34.67 3.77
N LEU A 310 -34.33 34.88 2.52
CA LEU A 310 -33.51 36.01 2.09
C LEU A 310 -34.30 37.10 1.35
N ASN A 311 -35.53 36.83 0.88
CA ASN A 311 -36.41 37.80 0.23
C ASN A 311 -37.56 38.21 1.15
N GLU A 312 -38.23 39.32 0.81
CA GLU A 312 -39.34 39.85 1.59
C GLU A 312 -40.51 38.85 1.69
N LYS A 313 -41.27 38.91 2.81
CA LYS A 313 -42.40 38.00 3.06
C LYS A 313 -43.49 38.10 2.00
N GLN A 314 -43.64 39.25 1.36
CA GLN A 314 -44.70 39.54 0.37
C GLN A 314 -44.30 39.22 -1.08
N ASP A 315 -43.09 38.68 -1.33
CA ASP A 315 -42.71 38.25 -2.67
C ASP A 315 -43.59 37.05 -3.09
N THR A 316 -44.49 37.30 -4.04
CA THR A 316 -45.44 36.31 -4.56
C THR A 316 -44.84 35.46 -5.67
N GLU A 317 -43.77 35.94 -6.32
CA GLU A 317 -43.22 35.28 -7.51
C GLU A 317 -42.26 34.15 -7.15
N LYS A 318 -41.46 34.33 -6.08
CA LYS A 318 -40.37 33.39 -5.74
C LYS A 318 -40.09 33.35 -4.23
N ASP A 319 -39.55 32.24 -3.78
CA ASP A 319 -38.86 32.11 -2.50
C ASP A 319 -37.36 32.03 -2.73
N LEU A 320 -36.61 32.82 -1.97
CA LEU A 320 -35.16 32.78 -1.93
C LEU A 320 -34.73 32.45 -0.50
N ASN A 321 -33.98 31.35 -0.34
CA ASN A 321 -33.51 30.85 0.94
C ASN A 321 -32.01 30.70 0.94
N GLY A 322 -31.40 30.91 2.10
CA GLY A 322 -29.98 30.63 2.31
C GLY A 322 -29.76 29.87 3.62
N ALA A 323 -28.75 29.01 3.64
CA ALA A 323 -28.36 28.29 4.83
C ALA A 323 -26.83 28.32 4.99
N LEU A 324 -26.40 28.37 6.24
CA LEU A 324 -25.01 28.15 6.64
C LEU A 324 -24.97 26.91 7.54
N TYR A 325 -23.95 26.09 7.39
CA TYR A 325 -23.78 24.89 8.20
C TYR A 325 -22.34 24.58 8.51
N ILE A 326 -22.15 23.82 9.57
CA ILE A 326 -20.92 23.10 9.88
C ILE A 326 -21.14 21.62 9.64
N GLU A 327 -20.09 20.93 9.25
CA GLU A 327 -20.12 19.49 8.99
C GLU A 327 -18.96 18.77 9.65
N ALA A 328 -19.17 17.53 10.02
CA ALA A 328 -18.13 16.62 10.49
C ALA A 328 -18.54 15.19 10.14
N GLY A 329 -17.55 14.31 10.04
CA GLY A 329 -17.81 12.89 9.83
C GLY A 329 -16.66 12.02 10.31
N TRP A 330 -16.99 10.78 10.66
CA TRP A 330 -16.06 9.74 11.12
C TRP A 330 -16.42 8.43 10.46
N GLY A 331 -15.41 7.71 10.02
CA GLY A 331 -15.61 6.44 9.35
C GLY A 331 -14.34 5.63 9.22
N ASN A 332 -14.50 4.43 8.71
CA ASN A 332 -13.45 3.49 8.42
C ASN A 332 -13.43 3.20 6.93
N ILE A 333 -12.25 2.92 6.42
CA ILE A 333 -12.04 2.48 5.05
C ILE A 333 -11.33 1.13 5.02
N ASP A 334 -11.75 0.29 4.08
CA ASP A 334 -11.03 -0.91 3.68
C ASP A 334 -10.77 -0.84 2.18
N THR A 335 -9.58 -1.24 1.76
CA THR A 335 -9.23 -1.34 0.34
C THR A 335 -8.73 -2.72 0.01
N HIS A 336 -8.98 -3.15 -1.21
CA HIS A 336 -8.52 -4.43 -1.70
C HIS A 336 -8.20 -4.35 -3.19
N ASN A 337 -7.03 -4.84 -3.55
CA ASN A 337 -6.70 -5.15 -4.93
C ASN A 337 -6.12 -6.57 -5.02
N ARG A 338 -5.72 -6.98 -6.22
CA ARG A 338 -5.17 -8.33 -6.45
C ARG A 338 -3.97 -8.67 -5.57
N TRP A 339 -3.19 -7.67 -5.14
CA TRP A 339 -1.88 -7.84 -4.53
C TRP A 339 -1.84 -7.46 -3.05
N ALA A 340 -2.69 -6.53 -2.65
CA ALA A 340 -2.66 -5.96 -1.32
C ALA A 340 -4.06 -5.66 -0.77
N LYS A 341 -4.13 -5.57 0.55
CA LYS A 341 -5.28 -5.10 1.32
C LYS A 341 -4.80 -4.01 2.25
N GLY A 342 -5.68 -3.09 2.58
CA GLY A 342 -5.40 -2.08 3.59
C GLY A 342 -6.66 -1.66 4.29
N ASN A 343 -6.49 -1.02 5.43
CA ASN A 343 -7.59 -0.46 6.22
C ASN A 343 -7.13 0.86 6.87
N GLY A 344 -8.08 1.70 7.24
CA GLY A 344 -7.77 2.97 7.87
C GLY A 344 -8.96 3.64 8.49
N ASP A 345 -8.67 4.65 9.31
CA ASP A 345 -9.63 5.53 9.92
C ASP A 345 -9.65 6.88 9.21
N ILE A 346 -10.83 7.42 8.99
CA ILE A 346 -11.03 8.70 8.36
C ILE A 346 -11.94 9.59 9.20
N HIS A 347 -11.64 10.88 9.20
CA HIS A 347 -12.55 11.88 9.74
C HIS A 347 -12.37 13.21 9.00
N TYR A 348 -13.41 14.02 9.04
CA TYR A 348 -13.35 15.36 8.47
C TYR A 348 -14.19 16.35 9.26
N TYR A 349 -13.92 17.63 9.06
CA TYR A 349 -14.75 18.75 9.48
C TYR A 349 -14.71 19.88 8.44
N GLY A 350 -15.79 20.62 8.35
CA GLY A 350 -15.89 21.70 7.39
C GLY A 350 -17.05 22.65 7.66
N ILE A 351 -17.17 23.61 6.79
CA ILE A 351 -18.24 24.58 6.77
C ILE A 351 -18.80 24.70 5.34
N GLY A 352 -20.03 25.07 5.22
CA GLY A 352 -20.63 25.30 3.90
C GLY A 352 -21.84 26.22 3.93
N ALA A 353 -22.26 26.55 2.73
CA ALA A 353 -23.42 27.37 2.48
C ALA A 353 -24.31 26.76 1.40
N ILE A 354 -25.60 26.95 1.52
CA ILE A 354 -26.62 26.54 0.55
C ILE A 354 -27.45 27.77 0.17
N GLY A 355 -27.73 27.92 -1.12
CA GLY A 355 -28.70 28.87 -1.65
C GLY A 355 -29.80 28.15 -2.42
N GLU A 356 -31.04 28.51 -2.25
CA GLU A 356 -32.16 27.94 -2.96
C GLU A 356 -33.08 29.05 -3.49
N ARG A 357 -33.52 28.91 -4.73
CA ARG A 357 -34.58 29.70 -5.34
C ARG A 357 -35.70 28.77 -5.81
N LYS A 358 -36.93 29.00 -5.38
CA LYS A 358 -38.13 28.27 -5.83
C LYS A 358 -39.14 29.24 -6.43
N GLN A 359 -39.62 28.96 -7.66
CA GLN A 359 -40.59 29.78 -8.38
C GLN A 359 -41.99 29.40 -7.92
N LYS A 360 -42.84 30.41 -7.57
CA LYS A 360 -44.20 30.21 -7.07
C LYS A 360 -45.27 30.41 -8.15
N GLU A 361 -45.01 31.25 -9.14
CA GLU A 361 -45.96 31.65 -10.17
C GLU A 361 -45.39 31.56 -11.58
N GLY A 362 -46.23 31.67 -12.59
CA GLY A 362 -45.87 31.67 -14.01
C GLY A 362 -45.60 30.27 -14.59
N ASN A 363 -45.06 30.25 -15.80
CA ASN A 363 -44.81 29.01 -16.57
C ASN A 363 -43.81 28.07 -15.89
N TRP A 364 -42.98 28.60 -15.00
CA TRP A 364 -41.96 27.87 -14.26
C TRP A 364 -42.37 27.60 -12.80
N LYS A 365 -43.67 27.67 -12.50
CA LYS A 365 -44.19 27.38 -11.17
C LYS A 365 -43.68 26.03 -10.66
N SER A 366 -43.31 25.98 -9.38
CA SER A 366 -42.75 24.81 -8.69
C SER A 366 -41.38 24.32 -9.19
N THR A 367 -40.71 25.09 -10.07
CA THR A 367 -39.30 24.83 -10.41
C THR A 367 -38.41 25.44 -9.33
N TYR A 368 -37.40 24.72 -8.96
CA TYR A 368 -36.40 25.16 -8.00
C TYR A 368 -34.99 25.03 -8.55
N LEU A 369 -34.11 25.89 -8.08
CA LEU A 369 -32.67 25.85 -8.30
C LEU A 369 -31.99 25.90 -6.92
N GLN A 370 -31.14 24.95 -6.64
CA GLN A 370 -30.34 24.92 -5.41
C GLN A 370 -28.86 24.87 -5.76
N ALA A 371 -28.03 25.61 -5.02
CA ALA A 371 -26.57 25.58 -5.13
C ALA A 371 -25.97 25.45 -3.74
N HIS A 372 -24.85 24.74 -3.63
CA HIS A 372 -24.09 24.71 -2.41
C HIS A 372 -22.58 24.84 -2.69
N ALA A 373 -21.86 25.31 -1.67
CA ALA A 373 -20.40 25.27 -1.63
C ALA A 373 -19.94 24.90 -0.22
N ARG A 374 -18.86 24.16 -0.13
CA ARG A 374 -18.28 23.74 1.13
C ARG A 374 -16.77 23.67 1.07
N ILE A 375 -16.12 23.81 2.22
CA ILE A 375 -14.67 23.68 2.40
C ILE A 375 -14.39 23.05 3.76
N GLY A 376 -13.39 22.20 3.81
CA GLY A 376 -12.99 21.57 5.06
C GLY A 376 -11.66 20.88 5.00
N ARG A 377 -11.39 20.15 6.07
CA ARG A 377 -10.19 19.35 6.23
C ARG A 377 -10.56 17.90 6.51
N ALA A 378 -9.94 17.00 5.77
CA ALA A 378 -10.11 15.56 5.91
C ALA A 378 -8.78 14.94 6.35
N PHE A 379 -8.86 13.94 7.21
CA PHE A 379 -7.76 13.22 7.81
C PHE A 379 -7.91 11.75 7.47
N SER A 380 -6.80 11.10 7.14
CA SER A 380 -6.76 9.68 6.86
C SER A 380 -5.52 9.07 7.49
N ASP A 381 -5.73 8.13 8.39
CA ASP A 381 -4.74 7.21 8.90
C ASP A 381 -4.95 5.88 8.19
N TYR A 382 -4.00 5.48 7.34
CA TYR A 382 -4.15 4.31 6.49
C TYR A 382 -2.97 3.35 6.65
N ASN A 383 -3.27 2.07 6.75
CA ASN A 383 -2.34 0.99 6.93
C ASN A 383 -2.54 -0.08 5.85
N SER A 384 -1.57 -0.21 4.94
CA SER A 384 -1.54 -1.29 3.97
C SER A 384 -0.95 -2.56 4.59
N ARG A 385 -1.46 -3.73 4.19
CA ARG A 385 -0.83 -5.02 4.54
C ARG A 385 0.36 -5.36 3.65
N LEU A 386 0.64 -4.54 2.65
CA LEU A 386 1.84 -4.66 1.85
C LEU A 386 3.05 -4.35 2.73
N LYS A 387 4.03 -5.25 2.73
CA LYS A 387 5.25 -5.08 3.52
C LYS A 387 6.42 -4.78 2.59
N ASP A 388 7.31 -3.91 3.03
CA ASP A 388 8.61 -3.78 2.40
C ASP A 388 9.49 -5.03 2.65
N GLY A 389 10.71 -5.02 2.13
CA GLY A 389 11.63 -6.13 2.33
C GLY A 389 12.12 -6.30 3.78
N SER A 390 12.00 -5.27 4.64
CA SER A 390 12.34 -5.31 6.07
C SER A 390 11.18 -5.84 6.92
N GLY A 391 9.98 -5.96 6.35
CA GLY A 391 8.76 -6.38 7.04
C GLY A 391 7.91 -5.22 7.57
N GLU A 392 8.35 -3.97 7.36
CA GLU A 392 7.58 -2.77 7.67
C GLU A 392 6.41 -2.61 6.70
N LYS A 393 5.28 -2.14 7.21
CA LYS A 393 4.08 -1.90 6.42
C LYS A 393 4.17 -0.55 5.70
N LEU A 394 3.47 -0.45 4.56
CA LEU A 394 3.25 0.84 3.89
C LEU A 394 2.04 1.52 4.55
N ASP A 395 2.30 2.49 5.41
CA ASP A 395 1.29 3.25 6.14
C ASP A 395 1.55 4.76 6.06
N TYR A 396 0.50 5.54 6.23
CA TYR A 396 0.58 7.00 6.32
C TYR A 396 -0.53 7.57 7.20
N ASP A 397 -0.23 8.65 7.91
CA ASP A 397 -1.18 9.54 8.58
C ASP A 397 -1.04 10.94 7.96
N LYS A 398 -2.08 11.38 7.25
CA LYS A 398 -2.08 12.65 6.52
C LYS A 398 -3.45 13.31 6.54
N ASN A 399 -3.41 14.60 6.27
CA ASN A 399 -4.60 15.39 6.09
C ASN A 399 -4.58 16.14 4.74
N SER A 400 -5.75 16.38 4.20
CA SER A 400 -5.98 17.10 2.95
C SER A 400 -7.08 18.12 3.11
N THR A 401 -6.95 19.26 2.44
CA THR A 401 -8.07 20.19 2.30
C THR A 401 -8.99 19.69 1.20
N TYR A 402 -10.29 19.80 1.40
CA TYR A 402 -11.27 19.53 0.36
C TYR A 402 -12.15 20.75 0.09
N TYR A 403 -12.61 20.83 -1.16
CA TYR A 403 -13.59 21.81 -1.64
C TYR A 403 -14.72 21.04 -2.30
N GLY A 404 -15.96 21.49 -2.10
CA GLY A 404 -17.10 20.91 -2.78
C GLY A 404 -18.06 21.97 -3.24
N ALA A 405 -18.67 21.74 -4.39
CA ALA A 405 -19.74 22.56 -4.93
C ALA A 405 -20.79 21.68 -5.63
N GLY A 406 -22.01 22.15 -5.69
CA GLY A 406 -23.05 21.45 -6.43
C GLY A 406 -24.20 22.35 -6.83
N LEU A 407 -24.89 21.89 -7.85
CA LEU A 407 -26.09 22.50 -8.39
C LEU A 407 -27.19 21.45 -8.52
N GLU A 408 -28.41 21.81 -8.17
CA GLU A 408 -29.60 21.01 -8.42
C GLU A 408 -30.67 21.89 -9.08
N ILE A 409 -31.24 21.41 -10.17
CA ILE A 409 -32.43 21.95 -10.77
C ILE A 409 -33.50 20.87 -10.75
N GLY A 410 -34.70 21.25 -10.33
CA GLY A 410 -35.82 20.30 -10.32
C GLY A 410 -37.17 21.00 -10.42
N ARG A 411 -38.17 20.18 -10.60
CA ARG A 411 -39.55 20.64 -10.65
C ARG A 411 -40.49 19.67 -9.96
N GLU A 412 -41.38 20.23 -9.12
CA GLU A 412 -42.46 19.52 -8.45
C GLU A 412 -43.73 19.58 -9.29
N TRP A 413 -44.34 18.43 -9.56
CA TRP A 413 -45.55 18.28 -10.34
C TRP A 413 -46.66 17.72 -9.46
N GLN A 414 -47.68 18.54 -9.14
CA GLN A 414 -48.87 18.06 -8.46
C GLN A 414 -49.82 17.48 -9.52
N TYR A 415 -49.70 16.18 -9.83
CA TYR A 415 -50.56 15.55 -10.84
C TYR A 415 -51.82 14.92 -10.26
N HIS A 416 -51.89 14.74 -8.94
CA HIS A 416 -53.04 14.30 -8.18
C HIS A 416 -53.08 15.07 -6.84
N PRO A 417 -54.28 15.32 -6.23
CA PRO A 417 -54.34 16.00 -4.94
C PRO A 417 -53.44 15.38 -3.85
N ASP A 418 -53.30 14.06 -3.87
CA ASP A 418 -52.57 13.28 -2.86
C ASP A 418 -51.12 12.94 -3.25
N TYR A 419 -50.70 13.22 -4.48
CA TYR A 419 -49.40 12.80 -4.98
C TYR A 419 -48.67 13.92 -5.73
N MET A 420 -47.43 14.11 -5.35
CA MET A 420 -46.52 15.06 -5.99
C MET A 420 -45.29 14.34 -6.53
N LEU A 421 -45.01 14.54 -7.80
CA LEU A 421 -43.78 14.03 -8.44
C LEU A 421 -42.71 15.12 -8.42
N ASP A 422 -41.53 14.82 -7.91
CA ASP A 422 -40.37 15.70 -7.91
C ASP A 422 -39.32 15.11 -8.85
N SER A 423 -38.99 15.80 -9.94
CA SER A 423 -37.99 15.38 -10.91
C SER A 423 -36.80 16.33 -10.87
N TYR A 424 -35.60 15.81 -10.83
CA TYR A 424 -34.42 16.63 -10.61
C TYR A 424 -33.19 16.15 -11.39
N LEU A 425 -32.32 17.10 -11.67
CA LEU A 425 -30.95 16.89 -12.16
C LEU A 425 -29.99 17.56 -11.18
N LYS A 426 -28.99 16.81 -10.70
CA LYS A 426 -27.94 17.29 -9.79
C LYS A 426 -26.59 17.16 -10.47
N TYR A 427 -25.74 18.14 -10.28
CA TYR A 427 -24.32 18.08 -10.58
C TYR A 427 -23.53 18.38 -9.32
N ARG A 428 -22.46 17.61 -9.07
CA ARG A 428 -21.62 17.74 -7.90
C ARG A 428 -20.16 17.68 -8.30
N TRP A 429 -19.39 18.54 -7.70
CA TRP A 429 -17.93 18.58 -7.81
C TRP A 429 -17.34 18.50 -6.41
N LEU A 430 -16.31 17.67 -6.28
CA LEU A 430 -15.48 17.58 -5.09
C LEU A 430 -14.01 17.59 -5.53
N HIS A 431 -13.21 18.43 -4.90
CA HIS A 431 -11.77 18.49 -5.06
C HIS A 431 -11.10 18.13 -3.73
N LEU A 432 -10.17 17.17 -3.76
CA LEU A 432 -9.36 16.75 -2.63
C LEU A 432 -7.89 17.01 -2.95
N ASN A 433 -7.26 17.91 -2.22
CA ASN A 433 -5.85 18.24 -2.42
C ASN A 433 -4.95 17.01 -2.26
N GLY A 434 -3.92 16.94 -3.10
CA GLY A 434 -2.82 15.99 -2.98
C GLY A 434 -1.86 16.35 -1.86
N PHE A 435 -0.89 15.47 -1.66
CA PHE A 435 0.21 15.69 -0.72
C PHE A 435 1.44 14.87 -1.09
N ASN A 436 2.59 15.28 -0.57
CA ASN A 436 3.82 14.50 -0.62
C ASN A 436 4.07 13.86 0.75
N THR A 437 4.56 12.64 0.74
CA THR A 437 4.92 11.92 1.98
C THR A 437 6.05 10.95 1.72
N GLU A 438 6.86 10.72 2.72
CA GLU A 438 7.83 9.64 2.72
C GLU A 438 7.23 8.44 3.47
N ILE A 439 7.26 7.26 2.85
CA ILE A 439 6.84 5.99 3.45
C ILE A 439 8.00 5.03 3.31
N ASN A 440 8.53 4.55 4.46
CA ASN A 440 9.69 3.63 4.52
C ASN A 440 10.90 4.12 3.70
N GLY A 441 11.16 5.43 3.69
CA GLY A 441 12.26 6.04 2.92
C GLY A 441 11.99 6.20 1.42
N ALA A 442 10.77 5.92 0.94
CA ALA A 442 10.35 6.19 -0.44
C ALA A 442 9.49 7.45 -0.52
N ASP A 443 9.89 8.38 -1.38
CA ASP A 443 9.12 9.59 -1.65
C ASP A 443 7.88 9.25 -2.48
N HIS A 444 6.70 9.49 -1.92
CA HIS A 444 5.40 9.38 -2.57
C HIS A 444 4.84 10.77 -2.85
N LYS A 445 4.49 11.02 -4.10
CA LYS A 445 3.73 12.19 -4.51
C LYS A 445 2.33 11.73 -4.93
N LEU A 446 1.31 12.21 -4.23
CA LEU A 446 -0.09 11.88 -4.50
C LEU A 446 -0.77 13.15 -5.02
N ASP A 447 -1.29 13.07 -6.24
CA ASP A 447 -1.87 14.23 -6.94
C ASP A 447 -3.28 14.55 -6.39
N ASP A 448 -3.79 15.73 -6.73
CA ASP A 448 -5.16 16.13 -6.41
C ASP A 448 -6.17 15.15 -7.03
N ILE A 449 -7.35 15.04 -6.42
CA ILE A 449 -8.46 14.23 -6.96
C ILE A 449 -9.64 15.16 -7.18
N ASP A 450 -10.17 15.15 -8.40
CA ASP A 450 -11.42 15.80 -8.77
C ASP A 450 -12.48 14.75 -9.05
N SER A 451 -13.64 14.85 -8.37
CA SER A 451 -14.81 14.03 -8.62
C SER A 451 -15.90 14.91 -9.22
N HIS A 452 -16.47 14.47 -10.34
CA HIS A 452 -17.52 15.15 -11.09
C HIS A 452 -18.70 14.21 -11.31
N ARG A 453 -19.78 14.39 -10.56
CA ARG A 453 -20.94 13.50 -10.60
C ARG A 453 -22.21 14.19 -11.06
N THR A 454 -23.00 13.45 -11.82
CA THR A 454 -24.35 13.87 -12.20
C THR A 454 -25.35 12.81 -11.71
N ARG A 455 -26.46 13.27 -11.09
CA ARG A 455 -27.57 12.39 -10.70
C ARG A 455 -28.86 12.91 -11.33
N LEU A 456 -29.52 12.07 -12.11
CA LEU A 456 -30.84 12.30 -12.67
C LEU A 456 -31.85 11.41 -11.95
N GLY A 457 -32.88 11.99 -11.35
CA GLY A 457 -33.83 11.22 -10.53
C GLY A 457 -35.21 11.77 -10.50
N THR A 458 -36.10 10.94 -9.95
CA THR A 458 -37.48 11.32 -9.68
C THR A 458 -37.93 10.71 -8.35
N ARG A 459 -38.80 11.45 -7.65
CA ARG A 459 -39.32 11.08 -6.34
C ARG A 459 -40.85 11.28 -6.32
N LEU A 460 -41.59 10.26 -5.97
CA LEU A 460 -43.04 10.30 -5.76
C LEU A 460 -43.32 10.50 -4.27
N ASN A 461 -43.92 11.61 -3.92
CA ASN A 461 -44.31 11.98 -2.56
C ASN A 461 -45.81 11.81 -2.37
N TYR A 462 -46.23 11.14 -1.30
CA TYR A 462 -47.62 11.12 -0.84
C TYR A 462 -47.86 12.33 0.07
N THR A 463 -48.87 13.15 -0.25
CA THR A 463 -49.11 14.47 0.36
C THR A 463 -50.48 14.60 1.00
N ALA A 464 -51.32 13.55 0.99
CA ALA A 464 -52.68 13.59 1.54
C ALA A 464 -52.70 13.78 3.06
N GLU A 465 -51.71 13.21 3.77
CA GLU A 465 -51.59 13.34 5.21
C GLU A 465 -50.43 14.27 5.58
N LYS A 466 -50.72 15.34 6.32
CA LYS A 466 -49.71 16.31 6.72
C LYS A 466 -48.76 15.79 7.84
N THR A 467 -49.19 14.81 8.63
CA THR A 467 -48.44 14.28 9.75
C THR A 467 -47.43 13.20 9.36
N GLY A 468 -47.64 12.49 8.26
CA GLY A 468 -46.74 11.47 7.74
C GLY A 468 -46.77 11.41 6.23
N MET A 469 -45.74 11.88 5.56
CA MET A 469 -45.63 11.96 4.12
C MET A 469 -44.55 11.01 3.59
N PRO A 470 -44.91 9.75 3.31
CA PRO A 470 -43.96 8.81 2.73
C PRO A 470 -43.60 9.19 1.28
N TYR A 471 -42.42 8.79 0.85
CA TYR A 471 -41.98 8.96 -0.52
C TYR A 471 -41.09 7.82 -0.98
N ILE A 472 -41.07 7.62 -2.29
CA ILE A 472 -40.19 6.68 -2.97
C ILE A 472 -39.50 7.40 -4.14
N GLY A 473 -38.21 7.14 -4.33
CA GLY A 473 -37.43 7.74 -5.41
C GLY A 473 -36.55 6.73 -6.11
N ILE A 474 -36.30 7.02 -7.39
CA ILE A 474 -35.30 6.31 -8.19
C ILE A 474 -34.39 7.32 -8.87
N ALA A 475 -33.12 7.01 -9.01
CA ALA A 475 -32.19 7.85 -9.74
C ALA A 475 -31.09 7.03 -10.42
N TRP A 476 -30.53 7.63 -11.44
CA TRP A 476 -29.28 7.22 -12.07
C TRP A 476 -28.20 8.23 -11.71
N GLU A 477 -27.03 7.74 -11.33
CA GLU A 477 -25.84 8.54 -11.01
C GLU A 477 -24.68 8.13 -11.90
N HIS A 478 -23.88 9.10 -12.37
CA HIS A 478 -22.67 8.86 -13.14
C HIS A 478 -21.51 9.69 -12.60
N GLU A 479 -20.38 9.03 -12.32
CA GLU A 479 -19.10 9.66 -12.00
C GLU A 479 -18.26 9.77 -13.27
N PHE A 480 -17.90 11.00 -13.66
CA PHE A 480 -17.13 11.28 -14.87
C PHE A 480 -15.62 11.25 -14.66
N ASP A 481 -15.16 11.48 -13.44
CA ASP A 481 -13.74 11.57 -13.11
C ASP A 481 -13.43 10.75 -11.83
N GLY A 482 -12.99 11.35 -10.74
CA GLY A 482 -12.58 10.63 -9.54
C GLY A 482 -11.32 9.79 -9.76
N ASN A 483 -10.36 10.29 -10.54
CA ASN A 483 -9.10 9.60 -10.77
C ASN A 483 -8.09 9.90 -9.65
N ALA A 484 -7.53 8.87 -9.05
CA ALA A 484 -6.37 8.98 -8.18
C ALA A 484 -5.10 8.67 -8.96
N ARG A 485 -4.18 9.62 -8.96
CA ARG A 485 -2.87 9.54 -9.59
C ARG A 485 -1.78 9.83 -8.58
N GLY A 486 -0.58 9.39 -8.92
CA GLY A 486 0.59 9.67 -8.10
C GLY A 486 1.83 9.04 -8.65
N SER A 487 2.92 9.22 -7.93
CA SER A 487 4.20 8.60 -8.24
C SER A 487 4.93 8.22 -6.96
N VAL A 488 5.80 7.23 -7.06
CA VAL A 488 6.73 6.84 -6.02
C VAL A 488 8.15 6.89 -6.58
N MET A 489 9.02 7.66 -5.91
CA MET A 489 10.42 7.85 -6.35
C MET A 489 10.54 8.23 -7.85
N GLY A 490 9.55 8.99 -8.38
CA GLY A 490 9.49 9.42 -9.78
C GLY A 490 8.84 8.43 -10.76
N TYR A 491 8.47 7.22 -10.32
CA TYR A 491 7.73 6.24 -11.13
C TYR A 491 6.23 6.42 -10.92
N SER A 492 5.46 6.52 -12.02
CA SER A 492 4.02 6.73 -11.95
C SER A 492 3.30 5.50 -11.40
N LEU A 493 2.46 5.70 -10.37
CA LEU A 493 1.51 4.71 -9.90
C LEU A 493 0.45 4.45 -10.98
N LYS A 494 -0.09 3.26 -11.02
CA LYS A 494 -1.21 2.95 -11.89
C LYS A 494 -2.44 3.76 -11.46
N ASP A 495 -3.09 4.40 -12.44
CA ASP A 495 -4.32 5.16 -12.21
C ASP A 495 -5.45 4.23 -11.75
N THR A 496 -6.19 4.68 -10.74
CA THR A 496 -7.44 4.08 -10.26
C THR A 496 -8.51 5.14 -10.21
N SER A 497 -9.79 4.76 -10.36
CA SER A 497 -10.86 5.77 -10.43
C SER A 497 -12.19 5.27 -9.89
N LEU A 498 -13.05 6.23 -9.50
CA LEU A 498 -14.45 6.04 -9.11
C LEU A 498 -15.42 6.05 -10.31
N LYS A 499 -14.93 6.19 -11.55
CA LYS A 499 -15.76 6.33 -12.75
C LYS A 499 -16.74 5.19 -12.92
N GLY A 500 -17.98 5.56 -13.26
CA GLY A 500 -18.99 4.58 -13.63
C GLY A 500 -20.40 5.00 -13.30
N ASP A 501 -21.31 4.07 -13.51
CA ASP A 501 -22.74 4.25 -13.36
C ASP A 501 -23.26 3.54 -12.11
N SER A 502 -24.20 4.18 -11.41
CA SER A 502 -24.93 3.58 -10.29
C SER A 502 -26.41 3.91 -10.34
N GLY A 503 -27.23 2.95 -9.95
CA GLY A 503 -28.63 3.13 -9.67
C GLY A 503 -28.85 3.47 -8.20
N VAL A 504 -29.82 4.31 -7.90
CA VAL A 504 -30.22 4.68 -6.53
C VAL A 504 -31.69 4.42 -6.33
N LEU A 505 -32.04 3.71 -5.28
CA LEU A 505 -33.41 3.56 -4.78
C LEU A 505 -33.51 4.31 -3.46
N GLU A 506 -34.52 5.15 -3.31
CA GLU A 506 -34.77 5.94 -2.12
C GLU A 506 -36.14 5.63 -1.53
N LEU A 507 -36.20 5.42 -0.21
CA LEU A 507 -37.43 5.27 0.56
C LEU A 507 -37.35 6.19 1.77
N GLY A 508 -38.38 7.00 1.99
CA GLY A 508 -38.36 7.90 3.13
C GLY A 508 -39.73 8.32 3.62
N VAL A 509 -39.74 9.01 4.75
CA VAL A 509 -40.93 9.58 5.35
C VAL A 509 -40.59 10.92 6.02
N LYS A 510 -41.35 11.95 5.66
CA LYS A 510 -41.39 13.23 6.39
C LYS A 510 -42.47 13.17 7.44
N PHE A 511 -42.11 13.52 8.67
CA PHE A 511 -42.99 13.45 9.81
C PHE A 511 -43.08 14.79 10.54
N VAL A 512 -44.33 15.27 10.71
CA VAL A 512 -44.66 16.46 11.51
C VAL A 512 -45.59 16.01 12.63
N PRO A 513 -45.14 16.05 13.93
CA PRO A 513 -45.90 15.45 15.03
C PRO A 513 -47.34 16.01 15.24
N SER A 514 -47.55 17.27 14.90
CA SER A 514 -48.83 17.92 14.88
C SER A 514 -48.76 19.18 14.03
N GLU A 515 -49.92 19.71 13.59
CA GLU A 515 -49.99 20.96 12.83
C GLU A 515 -49.37 22.18 13.56
N LYS A 516 -49.33 22.15 14.89
CA LYS A 516 -48.73 23.19 15.76
C LYS A 516 -47.26 22.90 16.14
N SER A 517 -46.72 21.78 15.69
CA SER A 517 -45.34 21.42 16.03
C SER A 517 -44.35 22.38 15.38
N ARG A 518 -43.36 22.80 16.19
CA ARG A 518 -42.17 23.49 15.69
C ARG A 518 -41.08 22.51 15.24
N TRP A 519 -41.30 21.22 15.42
CA TRP A 519 -40.40 20.16 15.07
C TRP A 519 -40.86 19.40 13.84
N ASN A 520 -39.94 19.15 12.92
CA ASN A 520 -40.14 18.30 11.76
C ASN A 520 -38.98 17.30 11.67
N TYR A 521 -39.31 16.15 11.17
CA TYR A 521 -38.34 15.05 11.00
C TYR A 521 -38.42 14.51 9.58
N ASP A 522 -37.28 14.09 9.04
CA ASP A 522 -37.18 13.36 7.78
C ASP A 522 -36.28 12.15 7.99
N PHE A 523 -36.78 10.99 7.66
CA PHE A 523 -36.03 9.73 7.71
C PHE A 523 -35.98 9.14 6.31
N THR A 524 -34.79 8.75 5.84
CA THR A 524 -34.57 8.19 4.51
C THR A 524 -33.61 7.04 4.54
N ILE A 525 -33.86 6.01 3.72
CA ILE A 525 -32.93 4.97 3.37
C ILE A 525 -32.66 5.04 1.87
N GLU A 526 -31.41 5.02 1.47
CA GLU A 526 -30.95 4.97 0.09
C GLU A 526 -30.17 3.69 -0.14
N GLY A 527 -30.56 2.91 -1.16
CA GLY A 527 -29.82 1.75 -1.63
C GLY A 527 -29.14 2.06 -2.96
N TYR A 528 -27.90 1.64 -3.10
CA TYR A 528 -27.06 1.86 -4.29
C TYR A 528 -26.75 0.52 -4.94
N VAL A 529 -26.68 0.52 -6.28
CA VAL A 529 -26.34 -0.66 -7.09
C VAL A 529 -25.55 -0.23 -8.33
N GLY A 530 -24.51 -0.98 -8.69
CA GLY A 530 -23.66 -0.69 -9.85
C GLY A 530 -22.22 -0.43 -9.47
N GLN A 531 -21.60 0.63 -9.97
CA GLN A 531 -20.22 1.01 -9.62
C GLN A 531 -20.06 1.30 -8.12
N ARG A 532 -21.05 1.93 -7.54
CA ARG A 532 -21.22 2.18 -6.11
C ARG A 532 -22.38 1.34 -5.60
N GLU A 533 -22.16 0.55 -4.58
CA GLU A 533 -23.14 -0.35 -3.96
C GLU A 533 -23.25 -0.07 -2.46
N GLY A 534 -24.37 -0.46 -1.85
CA GLY A 534 -24.55 -0.36 -0.41
C GLY A 534 -25.79 0.39 0.02
N VAL A 535 -25.80 0.82 1.28
CA VAL A 535 -26.97 1.45 1.90
C VAL A 535 -26.54 2.64 2.76
N MET A 536 -27.30 3.73 2.65
CA MET A 536 -27.20 4.92 3.49
C MET A 536 -28.51 5.17 4.22
N GLY A 537 -28.44 5.46 5.51
CA GLY A 537 -29.56 5.95 6.31
C GLY A 537 -29.38 7.42 6.65
N ASN A 538 -30.43 8.21 6.54
CA ASN A 538 -30.38 9.64 6.80
C ASN A 538 -31.50 10.04 7.76
N PHE A 539 -31.18 10.91 8.71
CA PHE A 539 -32.13 11.48 9.66
C PHE A 539 -31.91 12.98 9.77
N VAL A 540 -32.96 13.75 9.58
CA VAL A 540 -32.96 15.21 9.69
C VAL A 540 -33.98 15.64 10.73
N VAL A 541 -33.61 16.58 11.56
CA VAL A 541 -34.48 17.28 12.49
C VAL A 541 -34.42 18.78 12.23
N ASN A 542 -35.58 19.41 12.10
CA ASN A 542 -35.72 20.86 11.94
C ASN A 542 -36.48 21.43 13.12
N TYR A 543 -36.07 22.61 13.59
CA TYR A 543 -36.78 23.41 14.58
C TYR A 543 -37.11 24.77 13.98
N LEU A 544 -38.39 25.13 14.01
CA LEU A 544 -38.95 26.35 13.42
C LEU A 544 -39.03 27.45 14.50
N PHE A 545 -38.49 28.63 14.23
CA PHE A 545 -38.51 29.76 15.15
C PHE A 545 -39.81 30.56 15.05
#